data_d0782add3838bbd53266dd767428b704
#
_entry.id   d0782add3838bbd53266dd767428b704
#
_cell.length_a   1.000
_cell.length_b   1.000
_cell.length_c   1.000
_cell.angle_alpha   90.00
_cell.angle_beta   90.00
_cell.angle_gamma   90.00
#
_symmetry.space_group_name_H-M   'P 1'
#
loop_
_entity.id
_entity.type
_entity.pdbx_description
1 polymer ?
#
loop_
_entity_poly.entity_id
_entity_poly.type
_entity_poly.pdbx_seq_one_letter_code
_entity_poly.pdbx_strand_id
1 'polypeptide(L)'
;MVSEFCCGFFVSTKSTFLRKNPCRVQLEETYRQEEYRKRNYTWPVQTYVPDTPGWRRIFERRFAQIQQIPDLTDRYNGWLSAVTSAYVIPNFTANGFQLTKAPVELLKELQDSLYAGLNDTSTPTERPIEIIKSGPNSKEGFLPPLFIKQDELNLKVLRELRDIHSKWANVSKLIDAKTYGLRVYRNQSSLVMHTDKINTHVIASILHIDHSADSEPWPLVLEDYHGNTHEIVMEAGDLLLYESAKVYHGRPKTFHGSWYCSIFTHYYPEGWDDKDQQLESHFGVPPSWFETVALDDSLEALEMVGTGIREPDSLYCWSALSNNKTLSL
;
A
#
# COMPACT_ATOMS: atom_id res chain seq x y z
N MET A 1 32.07 22.34 -27.21
CA MET A 1 31.61 21.66 -28.44
C MET A 1 31.27 20.24 -28.03
N VAL A 2 30.06 20.01 -27.66
CA VAL A 2 29.53 18.68 -27.37
C VAL A 2 28.73 18.26 -28.60
N SER A 3 29.12 17.14 -29.19
CA SER A 3 28.69 16.69 -30.51
C SER A 3 27.20 16.41 -30.57
N GLU A 4 26.51 17.07 -31.50
CA GLU A 4 25.07 16.91 -31.85
C GLU A 4 24.73 15.60 -32.57
N PHE A 5 25.25 14.48 -32.18
CA PHE A 5 25.10 13.24 -32.95
C PHE A 5 24.36 12.10 -32.21
N CYS A 6 23.37 12.39 -31.37
CA CYS A 6 22.58 11.32 -30.72
C CYS A 6 21.05 11.44 -30.82
N CYS A 7 20.50 12.32 -31.63
CA CYS A 7 19.04 12.43 -31.82
C CYS A 7 18.62 12.11 -33.26
N GLY A 8 18.67 10.84 -33.62
CA GLY A 8 17.98 10.34 -34.82
C GLY A 8 16.58 9.85 -34.42
N PHE A 9 15.54 10.57 -34.86
CA PHE A 9 14.15 10.14 -34.73
C PHE A 9 13.91 8.85 -35.54
N PHE A 10 13.61 7.76 -34.83
CA PHE A 10 12.93 6.62 -35.43
C PHE A 10 11.69 6.29 -34.59
N VAL A 11 10.54 6.55 -35.18
CA VAL A 11 9.25 6.05 -34.69
C VAL A 11 9.11 4.61 -35.19
N SER A 12 9.18 3.65 -34.31
CA SER A 12 8.80 2.26 -34.58
C SER A 12 8.06 1.65 -33.42
N THR A 13 6.98 1.01 -33.77
CA THR A 13 5.99 0.35 -32.95
C THR A 13 6.53 -0.89 -32.24
N LYS A 14 6.09 -1.07 -30.99
CA LYS A 14 6.18 -2.23 -30.10
C LYS A 14 7.42 -2.39 -29.21
N SER A 15 7.15 -2.25 -27.93
CA SER A 15 7.63 -2.97 -26.74
C SER A 15 9.11 -3.34 -26.52
N THR A 16 9.93 -3.41 -27.53
CA THR A 16 11.35 -3.82 -27.44
C THR A 16 12.34 -2.66 -27.39
N PHE A 17 11.89 -1.43 -27.53
CA PHE A 17 12.78 -0.26 -27.72
C PHE A 17 13.18 0.49 -26.44
N LEU A 18 12.61 0.13 -25.29
CA LEU A 18 12.97 0.77 -24.02
C LEU A 18 14.21 0.15 -23.36
N ARG A 19 14.75 -0.90 -23.95
CA ARG A 19 15.99 -1.49 -23.46
C ARG A 19 17.19 -0.60 -23.88
N LYS A 20 17.70 0.13 -22.88
CA LYS A 20 19.03 0.77 -22.90
C LYS A 20 19.24 1.82 -23.98
N ASN A 21 18.63 3.00 -23.83
CA ASN A 21 19.20 4.18 -24.45
C ASN A 21 20.05 4.92 -23.39
N PRO A 22 21.39 4.74 -23.39
CA PRO A 22 22.30 5.36 -22.41
C PRO A 22 22.15 6.90 -22.38
N CYS A 23 21.84 7.50 -23.53
CA CYS A 23 21.65 8.96 -23.62
C CYS A 23 20.43 9.45 -22.83
N ARG A 24 19.32 8.67 -22.82
CA ARG A 24 18.11 9.04 -22.09
C ARG A 24 18.34 8.99 -20.58
N VAL A 25 19.05 7.98 -20.12
CA VAL A 25 19.42 7.83 -18.70
C VAL A 25 20.31 8.97 -18.25
N GLN A 26 21.33 9.29 -19.03
CA GLN A 26 22.27 10.37 -18.73
C GLN A 26 21.58 11.74 -18.73
N LEU A 27 20.61 11.96 -19.62
CA LEU A 27 19.79 13.17 -19.64
C LEU A 27 18.89 13.27 -18.40
N GLU A 28 18.27 12.17 -18.00
CA GLU A 28 17.43 12.11 -16.80
C GLU A 28 18.26 12.36 -15.54
N GLU A 29 19.42 11.73 -15.43
CA GLU A 29 20.34 11.93 -14.32
C GLU A 29 20.81 13.40 -14.24
N THR A 30 21.18 13.99 -15.38
CA THR A 30 21.59 15.39 -15.45
C THR A 30 20.45 16.32 -15.04
N TYR A 31 19.25 16.08 -15.54
CA TYR A 31 18.05 16.84 -15.17
C TYR A 31 17.79 16.80 -13.67
N ARG A 32 17.83 15.62 -13.07
CA ARG A 32 17.62 15.44 -11.64
C ARG A 32 18.68 16.17 -10.81
N GLN A 33 19.96 16.04 -11.16
CA GLN A 33 21.04 16.75 -10.48
C GLN A 33 20.89 18.27 -10.54
N GLU A 34 20.39 18.81 -11.68
CA GLU A 34 20.10 20.23 -11.82
C GLU A 34 18.93 20.68 -10.94
N GLU A 35 17.85 19.90 -10.89
CA GLU A 35 16.71 20.19 -10.02
C GLU A 35 17.09 20.11 -8.54
N TYR A 36 17.93 19.16 -8.14
CA TYR A 36 18.51 19.10 -6.79
C TYR A 36 19.28 20.37 -6.44
N ARG A 37 20.14 20.80 -7.34
CA ARG A 37 20.95 22.02 -7.15
C ARG A 37 20.06 23.27 -7.01
N LYS A 38 19.02 23.39 -7.84
CA LYS A 38 18.05 24.49 -7.76
C LYS A 38 17.31 24.54 -6.42
N ARG A 39 17.06 23.39 -5.80
CA ARG A 39 16.34 23.26 -4.54
C ARG A 39 17.26 23.18 -3.32
N ASN A 40 18.55 23.28 -3.54
CA ASN A 40 19.56 23.13 -2.49
C ASN A 40 19.48 21.78 -1.74
N TYR A 41 19.09 20.73 -2.43
CA TYR A 41 19.09 19.36 -1.92
C TYR A 41 20.45 18.69 -2.14
N THR A 42 20.78 17.77 -1.25
CA THR A 42 21.93 16.88 -1.42
C THR A 42 21.52 15.61 -2.16
N TRP A 43 22.41 15.05 -2.95
CA TRP A 43 22.21 13.74 -3.55
C TRP A 43 22.95 12.65 -2.73
N PRO A 44 22.34 11.53 -2.37
CA PRO A 44 20.89 11.25 -2.38
C PRO A 44 20.12 12.16 -1.43
N VAL A 45 18.80 12.26 -1.59
CA VAL A 45 17.94 13.07 -0.71
C VAL A 45 18.16 12.68 0.74
N GLN A 46 18.31 13.65 1.60
CA GLN A 46 18.33 13.40 3.04
C GLN A 46 16.95 12.88 3.47
N THR A 47 16.96 11.79 4.20
CA THR A 47 15.73 11.21 4.72
C THR A 47 15.18 12.05 5.85
N TYR A 48 13.88 12.36 5.81
CA TYR A 48 13.16 12.98 6.92
C TYR A 48 12.94 12.00 8.09
N VAL A 49 13.18 10.73 7.83
CA VAL A 49 13.01 9.66 8.80
C VAL A 49 14.39 9.15 9.20
N PRO A 50 14.65 8.90 10.50
CA PRO A 50 15.90 8.34 10.94
C PRO A 50 16.23 7.06 10.17
N ASP A 51 17.44 6.98 9.66
CA ASP A 51 17.95 5.77 9.00
C ASP A 51 18.17 4.67 10.06
N THR A 52 17.14 3.88 10.29
CA THR A 52 17.17 2.77 11.24
C THR A 52 17.43 1.44 10.53
N PRO A 53 18.00 0.44 11.22
CA PRO A 53 18.15 -0.91 10.65
C PRO A 53 16.83 -1.52 10.18
N GLY A 54 15.71 -1.19 10.81
CA GLY A 54 14.37 -1.62 10.40
C GLY A 54 13.98 -1.05 9.05
N TRP A 55 14.10 0.27 8.88
CA TRP A 55 13.81 0.93 7.61
C TRP A 55 14.71 0.46 6.48
N ARG A 56 16.00 0.25 6.74
CA ARG A 56 16.91 -0.32 5.73
C ARG A 56 16.42 -1.67 5.23
N ARG A 57 16.01 -2.58 6.12
CA ARG A 57 15.48 -3.89 5.73
C ARG A 57 14.23 -3.79 4.87
N ILE A 58 13.27 -2.92 5.23
CA ILE A 58 12.07 -2.71 4.44
C ILE A 58 12.43 -2.16 3.06
N PHE A 59 13.28 -1.15 3.02
CA PHE A 59 13.65 -0.45 1.79
C PHE A 59 14.42 -1.35 0.83
N GLU A 60 15.41 -2.10 1.32
CA GLU A 60 16.15 -3.07 0.53
C GLU A 60 15.23 -4.15 -0.06
N ARG A 61 14.28 -4.63 0.73
CA ARG A 61 13.28 -5.60 0.29
C ARG A 61 12.38 -5.03 -0.82
N ARG A 62 11.88 -3.81 -0.65
CA ARG A 62 11.08 -3.14 -1.69
C ARG A 62 11.89 -2.90 -2.94
N PHE A 63 13.13 -2.50 -2.82
CA PHE A 63 14.01 -2.30 -3.96
C PHE A 63 14.26 -3.59 -4.73
N ALA A 64 14.53 -4.69 -4.05
CA ALA A 64 14.72 -5.98 -4.68
C ALA A 64 13.47 -6.42 -5.48
N GLN A 65 12.27 -6.16 -4.95
CA GLN A 65 11.02 -6.43 -5.65
C GLN A 65 10.81 -5.50 -6.84
N ILE A 66 10.99 -4.20 -6.66
CA ILE A 66 10.78 -3.17 -7.69
C ILE A 66 11.70 -3.41 -8.89
N GLN A 67 12.95 -3.81 -8.67
CA GLN A 67 13.90 -4.10 -9.75
C GLN A 67 13.46 -5.28 -10.63
N GLN A 68 12.59 -6.16 -10.15
CA GLN A 68 12.06 -7.29 -10.89
C GLN A 68 10.83 -6.93 -11.74
N ILE A 69 10.24 -5.76 -11.57
CA ILE A 69 9.08 -5.32 -12.35
C ILE A 69 9.51 -5.04 -13.79
N PRO A 70 8.97 -5.74 -14.80
CA PRO A 70 9.42 -5.60 -16.18
C PRO A 70 9.06 -4.26 -16.81
N ASP A 71 7.88 -3.73 -16.51
CA ASP A 71 7.42 -2.45 -17.05
C ASP A 71 8.18 -1.29 -16.42
N LEU A 72 8.71 -0.42 -17.27
CA LEU A 72 9.57 0.68 -16.85
C LEU A 72 8.81 1.77 -16.08
N THR A 73 7.57 2.04 -16.47
CA THR A 73 6.73 3.04 -15.81
C THR A 73 6.28 2.53 -14.44
N ASP A 74 5.88 1.28 -14.37
CA ASP A 74 5.49 0.63 -13.12
C ASP A 74 6.68 0.57 -12.15
N ARG A 75 7.86 0.24 -12.65
CA ARG A 75 9.08 0.24 -11.84
C ARG A 75 9.38 1.63 -11.27
N TYR A 76 9.26 2.68 -12.09
CA TYR A 76 9.42 4.05 -11.62
C TYR A 76 8.39 4.42 -10.55
N ASN A 77 7.13 4.08 -10.77
CA ASN A 77 6.07 4.31 -9.79
C ASN A 77 6.30 3.53 -8.50
N GLY A 78 6.82 2.30 -8.60
CA GLY A 78 7.23 1.50 -7.44
C GLY A 78 8.32 2.18 -6.62
N TRP A 79 9.34 2.73 -7.28
CA TRP A 79 10.39 3.52 -6.63
C TRP A 79 9.81 4.74 -5.92
N LEU A 80 8.94 5.50 -6.59
CA LEU A 80 8.29 6.67 -5.99
C LEU A 80 7.52 6.28 -4.74
N SER A 81 6.73 5.21 -4.81
CA SER A 81 5.95 4.72 -3.67
C SER A 81 6.85 4.31 -2.50
N ALA A 82 7.91 3.55 -2.75
CA ALA A 82 8.85 3.11 -1.73
C ALA A 82 9.59 4.29 -1.07
N VAL A 83 10.07 5.25 -1.87
CA VAL A 83 10.76 6.45 -1.37
C VAL A 83 9.82 7.32 -0.56
N THR A 84 8.61 7.54 -1.03
CA THR A 84 7.60 8.32 -0.31
C THR A 84 7.32 7.70 1.06
N SER A 85 7.04 6.42 1.10
CA SER A 85 6.74 5.71 2.35
C SER A 85 7.93 5.73 3.31
N ALA A 86 9.14 5.41 2.81
CA ALA A 86 10.30 5.25 3.67
C ALA A 86 10.87 6.57 4.17
N TYR A 87 10.96 7.59 3.30
CA TYR A 87 11.81 8.76 3.54
C TYR A 87 11.08 10.09 3.58
N VAL A 88 9.89 10.19 3.00
CA VAL A 88 9.20 11.49 2.87
C VAL A 88 8.08 11.63 3.89
N ILE A 89 7.27 10.60 4.11
CA ILE A 89 6.21 10.63 5.11
C ILE A 89 6.81 10.49 6.51
N PRO A 90 6.54 11.40 7.45
CA PRO A 90 7.02 11.29 8.82
C PRO A 90 6.40 10.12 9.56
N ASN A 91 7.09 9.61 10.59
CA ASN A 91 6.51 8.67 11.55
C ASN A 91 5.69 9.46 12.58
N PHE A 92 4.46 9.05 12.80
CA PHE A 92 3.62 9.59 13.89
C PHE A 92 3.75 8.77 15.17
N THR A 93 4.03 7.47 15.04
CA THR A 93 4.14 6.53 16.16
C THR A 93 5.45 5.74 16.09
N ALA A 94 5.74 4.98 17.14
CA ALA A 94 6.97 4.20 17.21
C ALA A 94 6.97 2.98 16.29
N ASN A 95 5.81 2.35 16.06
CA ASN A 95 5.71 1.08 15.34
C ASN A 95 4.93 1.18 14.03
N GLY A 96 4.20 2.28 13.81
CA GLY A 96 3.35 2.45 12.61
C GLY A 96 1.95 1.85 12.74
N PHE A 97 1.67 1.06 13.78
CA PHE A 97 0.35 0.46 14.01
C PHE A 97 0.08 0.12 15.47
N GLN A 98 -1.18 -0.08 15.80
CA GLN A 98 -1.64 -0.59 17.09
C GLN A 98 -2.99 -1.29 16.97
N LEU A 99 -3.14 -2.45 17.57
CA LEU A 99 -4.42 -3.13 17.72
C LEU A 99 -5.10 -2.66 19.02
N THR A 100 -6.39 -2.34 18.94
CA THR A 100 -7.23 -1.94 20.07
C THR A 100 -8.67 -2.42 19.83
N LYS A 101 -9.63 -1.97 20.61
CA LYS A 101 -11.06 -2.27 20.44
C LYS A 101 -11.84 -1.03 20.05
N ALA A 102 -12.82 -1.21 19.20
CA ALA A 102 -13.79 -0.17 18.87
C ALA A 102 -14.79 0.06 20.01
N PRO A 103 -15.45 1.24 20.07
CA PRO A 103 -16.59 1.45 20.93
C PRO A 103 -17.69 0.41 20.70
N VAL A 104 -18.18 -0.21 21.77
CA VAL A 104 -19.12 -1.34 21.69
C VAL A 104 -20.42 -0.96 20.98
N GLU A 105 -20.96 0.21 21.28
CA GLU A 105 -22.22 0.68 20.69
C GLU A 105 -22.05 0.94 19.17
N LEU A 106 -20.91 1.50 18.76
CA LEU A 106 -20.60 1.70 17.35
C LEU A 106 -20.49 0.37 16.61
N LEU A 107 -19.80 -0.61 17.20
CA LEU A 107 -19.70 -1.95 16.63
C LEU A 107 -21.08 -2.57 16.41
N LYS A 108 -21.98 -2.46 17.41
CA LYS A 108 -23.32 -3.00 17.32
C LYS A 108 -24.12 -2.38 16.18
N GLU A 109 -24.09 -1.07 16.03
CA GLU A 109 -24.78 -0.39 14.92
C GLU A 109 -24.24 -0.83 13.56
N LEU A 110 -22.91 -1.03 13.46
CA LEU A 110 -22.28 -1.53 12.24
C LEU A 110 -22.65 -2.99 11.95
N GLN A 111 -22.76 -3.83 12.97
CA GLN A 111 -23.26 -5.21 12.84
C GLN A 111 -24.73 -5.24 12.40
N ASP A 112 -25.59 -4.41 12.98
CA ASP A 112 -26.98 -4.29 12.56
C ASP A 112 -27.09 -3.89 11.07
N SER A 113 -26.27 -2.93 10.62
CA SER A 113 -26.17 -2.53 9.22
C SER A 113 -25.64 -3.66 8.33
N LEU A 114 -24.62 -4.40 8.80
CA LEU A 114 -24.08 -5.56 8.08
C LEU A 114 -25.14 -6.63 7.85
N TYR A 115 -25.81 -7.05 8.90
CA TYR A 115 -26.81 -8.13 8.79
C TYR A 115 -28.04 -7.70 7.98
N ALA A 116 -28.43 -6.44 8.05
CA ALA A 116 -29.45 -5.90 7.16
C ALA A 116 -29.04 -6.00 5.70
N GLY A 117 -27.78 -5.58 5.39
CA GLY A 117 -27.25 -5.63 4.04
C GLY A 117 -26.99 -7.04 3.52
N LEU A 118 -26.61 -8.00 4.37
CA LEU A 118 -26.47 -9.41 3.96
C LEU A 118 -27.80 -10.07 3.64
N ASN A 119 -28.90 -9.63 4.28
CA ASN A 119 -30.25 -10.11 4.02
C ASN A 119 -30.90 -9.44 2.81
N ASP A 120 -30.36 -8.33 2.33
CA ASP A 120 -30.87 -7.63 1.15
C ASP A 120 -30.23 -8.18 -0.12
N THR A 121 -31.00 -8.91 -0.89
CA THR A 121 -30.56 -9.49 -2.18
C THR A 121 -30.18 -8.44 -3.23
N SER A 122 -30.54 -7.17 -3.02
CA SER A 122 -30.19 -6.06 -3.89
C SER A 122 -28.86 -5.38 -3.52
N THR A 123 -28.21 -5.81 -2.43
CA THR A 123 -26.90 -5.27 -2.04
C THR A 123 -25.90 -5.39 -3.18
N PRO A 124 -25.35 -4.25 -3.69
CA PRO A 124 -24.52 -4.26 -4.87
C PRO A 124 -23.13 -4.86 -4.57
N THR A 125 -22.50 -5.36 -5.60
CA THR A 125 -21.05 -5.63 -5.57
C THR A 125 -20.27 -4.33 -5.59
N GLU A 126 -19.11 -4.32 -4.93
CA GLU A 126 -18.19 -3.21 -5.00
C GLU A 126 -17.68 -3.02 -6.44
N ARG A 127 -17.49 -1.75 -6.84
CA ARG A 127 -16.83 -1.47 -8.11
C ARG A 127 -15.42 -2.05 -8.08
N PRO A 128 -14.90 -2.57 -9.21
CA PRO A 128 -13.54 -3.11 -9.25
C PRO A 128 -12.51 -2.11 -8.70
N ILE A 129 -11.73 -2.55 -7.74
CA ILE A 129 -10.59 -1.83 -7.18
C ILE A 129 -9.37 -2.66 -7.51
N GLU A 130 -8.33 -2.03 -8.05
CA GLU A 130 -7.14 -2.71 -8.56
C GLU A 130 -6.45 -3.59 -7.51
N ILE A 131 -6.42 -3.13 -6.24
CA ILE A 131 -5.78 -3.85 -5.14
C ILE A 131 -6.57 -5.06 -4.61
N ILE A 132 -7.86 -5.19 -4.98
CA ILE A 132 -8.67 -6.35 -4.60
C ILE A 132 -8.73 -7.31 -5.78
N LYS A 133 -8.26 -8.51 -5.60
CA LYS A 133 -8.18 -9.54 -6.63
C LYS A 133 -8.77 -10.85 -6.14
N SER A 134 -8.96 -11.77 -7.09
CA SER A 134 -9.00 -13.19 -6.75
C SER A 134 -7.69 -13.56 -6.07
N GLY A 135 -7.77 -14.31 -4.99
CA GLY A 135 -6.59 -14.76 -4.28
C GLY A 135 -5.65 -15.58 -5.14
N PRO A 136 -4.39 -15.72 -4.73
CA PRO A 136 -3.48 -16.64 -5.35
C PRO A 136 -4.10 -18.04 -5.40
N ASN A 137 -3.85 -18.77 -6.48
CA ASN A 137 -4.46 -20.10 -6.73
C ASN A 137 -6.00 -20.13 -6.77
N SER A 138 -6.67 -18.98 -6.84
CA SER A 138 -8.12 -18.97 -6.99
C SER A 138 -8.50 -19.55 -8.35
N LYS A 139 -9.31 -20.61 -8.30
CA LYS A 139 -9.92 -21.19 -9.48
C LYS A 139 -11.06 -20.30 -9.97
N GLU A 140 -11.62 -20.60 -11.13
CA GLU A 140 -12.82 -19.93 -11.63
C GLU A 140 -13.87 -19.72 -10.53
N GLY A 141 -14.44 -18.51 -10.40
CA GLY A 141 -15.50 -18.23 -9.45
C GLY A 141 -15.21 -17.13 -8.41
N PHE A 142 -14.15 -16.36 -8.57
CA PHE A 142 -13.97 -15.13 -7.75
C PHE A 142 -15.20 -14.23 -7.88
N LEU A 143 -15.73 -13.84 -6.74
CA LEU A 143 -16.84 -12.89 -6.65
C LEU A 143 -16.34 -11.58 -6.03
N PRO A 144 -16.53 -10.43 -6.70
CA PRO A 144 -16.18 -9.14 -6.10
C PRO A 144 -16.87 -8.96 -4.73
N PRO A 145 -16.27 -8.23 -3.78
CA PRO A 145 -16.89 -7.93 -2.51
C PRO A 145 -18.28 -7.32 -2.67
N LEU A 146 -19.18 -7.58 -1.71
CA LEU A 146 -20.40 -6.78 -1.59
C LEU A 146 -20.06 -5.45 -0.93
N PHE A 147 -20.85 -4.42 -1.23
CA PHE A 147 -20.67 -3.10 -0.69
C PHE A 147 -21.96 -2.57 -0.07
N ILE A 148 -22.00 -2.49 1.27
CA ILE A 148 -23.15 -1.96 1.99
C ILE A 148 -22.93 -0.47 2.20
N LYS A 149 -23.73 0.31 1.50
CA LYS A 149 -23.72 1.76 1.58
C LYS A 149 -24.46 2.24 2.84
N GLN A 150 -23.85 3.12 3.62
CA GLN A 150 -24.38 3.59 4.90
C GLN A 150 -23.89 5.02 5.21
N ASP A 151 -24.22 5.98 4.35
CA ASP A 151 -23.62 7.32 4.33
C ASP A 151 -23.67 8.05 5.69
N GLU A 152 -24.81 8.02 6.41
CA GLU A 152 -24.93 8.66 7.73
C GLU A 152 -24.09 7.94 8.81
N LEU A 153 -24.11 6.62 8.80
CA LEU A 153 -23.32 5.83 9.75
C LEU A 153 -21.80 5.97 9.47
N ASN A 154 -21.41 6.12 8.22
CA ASN A 154 -20.02 6.44 7.86
C ASN A 154 -19.55 7.76 8.47
N LEU A 155 -20.38 8.80 8.46
CA LEU A 155 -20.07 10.08 9.10
C LEU A 155 -19.99 9.96 10.63
N LYS A 156 -20.82 9.10 11.22
CA LYS A 156 -20.74 8.79 12.65
C LYS A 156 -19.44 8.09 13.00
N VAL A 157 -19.04 7.07 12.22
CA VAL A 157 -17.76 6.35 12.37
C VAL A 157 -16.59 7.32 12.35
N LEU A 158 -16.54 8.22 11.35
CA LEU A 158 -15.47 9.23 11.25
C LEU A 158 -15.38 10.10 12.51
N ARG A 159 -16.53 10.57 13.02
CA ARG A 159 -16.54 11.44 14.20
C ARG A 159 -16.14 10.71 15.47
N GLU A 160 -16.67 9.50 15.70
CA GLU A 160 -16.45 8.76 16.95
C GLU A 160 -15.03 8.19 17.04
N LEU A 161 -14.43 7.81 15.92
CA LEU A 161 -13.08 7.24 15.91
C LEU A 161 -11.97 8.29 15.82
N ARG A 162 -12.26 9.56 15.46
CA ARG A 162 -11.26 10.61 15.28
C ARG A 162 -10.38 10.83 16.49
N ASP A 163 -10.97 10.92 17.68
CA ASP A 163 -10.24 11.18 18.92
C ASP A 163 -9.31 10.02 19.29
N ILE A 164 -9.71 8.79 18.97
CA ILE A 164 -8.88 7.60 19.18
C ILE A 164 -7.62 7.70 18.29
N HIS A 165 -7.81 8.03 17.00
CA HIS A 165 -6.70 8.20 16.05
C HIS A 165 -5.81 9.37 16.42
N SER A 166 -6.39 10.52 16.79
CA SER A 166 -5.67 11.72 17.21
C SER A 166 -4.76 11.45 18.40
N LYS A 167 -5.29 10.79 19.43
CA LYS A 167 -4.53 10.41 20.63
C LYS A 167 -3.43 9.40 20.30
N TRP A 168 -3.75 8.38 19.53
CA TRP A 168 -2.79 7.35 19.14
C TRP A 168 -1.62 7.90 18.33
N ALA A 169 -1.93 8.69 17.29
CA ALA A 169 -0.93 9.28 16.41
C ALA A 169 -0.24 10.52 17.00
N ASN A 170 -0.66 10.99 18.19
CA ASN A 170 -0.19 12.24 18.81
C ASN A 170 -0.30 13.45 17.87
N VAL A 171 -1.41 13.52 17.13
CA VAL A 171 -1.73 14.62 16.19
C VAL A 171 -2.85 15.44 16.80
N SER A 172 -2.63 16.74 17.03
CA SER A 172 -3.57 17.61 17.72
C SER A 172 -4.91 17.78 16.99
N LYS A 173 -4.89 17.75 15.66
CA LYS A 173 -6.09 17.88 14.83
C LYS A 173 -5.99 17.03 13.58
N LEU A 174 -6.93 16.09 13.44
CA LEU A 174 -7.14 15.29 12.26
C LEU A 174 -8.33 15.81 11.47
N ILE A 175 -8.19 15.80 10.16
CA ILE A 175 -9.24 16.11 9.20
C ILE A 175 -9.84 14.79 8.70
N ASP A 176 -11.16 14.72 8.69
CA ASP A 176 -11.89 13.56 8.15
C ASP A 176 -11.70 13.48 6.65
N ALA A 177 -11.13 12.38 6.19
CA ALA A 177 -10.97 12.16 4.77
C ALA A 177 -12.10 11.29 4.23
N LYS A 178 -12.18 10.03 4.65
CA LYS A 178 -13.15 9.10 4.08
C LYS A 178 -13.41 7.89 4.99
N THR A 179 -14.68 7.50 5.02
CA THR A 179 -15.13 6.15 5.37
C THR A 179 -16.02 5.67 4.24
N TYR A 180 -15.76 4.49 3.69
CA TYR A 180 -16.39 4.09 2.42
C TYR A 180 -17.74 3.38 2.58
N GLY A 181 -17.98 2.70 3.66
CA GLY A 181 -19.07 1.77 3.88
C GLY A 181 -18.55 0.40 4.28
N LEU A 182 -19.41 -0.57 4.46
CA LEU A 182 -18.99 -1.92 4.78
C LEU A 182 -18.59 -2.65 3.52
N ARG A 183 -17.35 -3.14 3.52
CA ARG A 183 -16.84 -4.05 2.50
C ARG A 183 -16.96 -5.47 3.00
N VAL A 184 -17.74 -6.29 2.28
CA VAL A 184 -17.93 -7.69 2.58
C VAL A 184 -17.18 -8.53 1.56
N TYR A 185 -15.97 -8.94 1.93
CA TYR A 185 -15.18 -9.86 1.12
C TYR A 185 -15.87 -11.20 1.01
N ARG A 186 -15.72 -11.86 -0.11
CA ARG A 186 -16.28 -13.19 -0.38
C ARG A 186 -15.18 -14.21 -0.65
N ASN A 187 -15.53 -15.47 -0.65
CA ASN A 187 -14.60 -16.56 -0.87
C ASN A 187 -13.65 -16.27 -2.05
N GLN A 188 -12.39 -16.65 -1.90
CA GLN A 188 -11.30 -16.44 -2.84
C GLN A 188 -10.81 -14.99 -3.01
N SER A 189 -11.25 -14.06 -2.18
CA SER A 189 -10.71 -12.70 -2.18
C SER A 189 -9.28 -12.66 -1.65
N SER A 190 -8.48 -11.74 -2.17
CA SER A 190 -7.21 -11.29 -1.59
C SER A 190 -7.05 -9.79 -1.75
N LEU A 191 -6.15 -9.21 -0.98
CA LEU A 191 -5.83 -7.79 -1.02
C LEU A 191 -4.32 -7.65 -1.17
N VAL A 192 -3.89 -7.07 -2.29
CA VAL A 192 -2.47 -6.85 -2.59
C VAL A 192 -1.82 -6.00 -1.49
N MET A 193 -0.57 -6.32 -1.15
CA MET A 193 0.23 -5.51 -0.23
C MET A 193 0.48 -4.13 -0.85
N HIS A 194 0.10 -3.07 -0.15
CA HIS A 194 0.13 -1.69 -0.65
C HIS A 194 0.30 -0.68 0.48
N THR A 195 0.51 0.56 0.11
CA THR A 195 0.29 1.72 0.97
C THR A 195 -0.91 2.50 0.46
N ASP A 196 -1.55 3.26 1.33
CA ASP A 196 -2.67 4.12 0.95
C ASP A 196 -2.21 5.43 0.30
N LYS A 197 -3.18 6.19 -0.22
CA LYS A 197 -2.93 7.48 -0.87
C LYS A 197 -2.41 8.51 0.12
N ILE A 198 -1.25 9.07 -0.17
CA ILE A 198 -0.58 10.02 0.73
C ILE A 198 -1.34 11.32 0.97
N ASN A 199 -2.20 11.72 0.06
CA ASN A 199 -2.90 13.00 0.14
C ASN A 199 -4.11 12.99 1.10
N THR A 200 -4.67 11.84 1.41
CA THR A 200 -5.91 11.76 2.18
C THR A 200 -5.97 10.59 3.18
N HIS A 201 -5.10 9.59 3.02
CA HIS A 201 -5.15 8.34 3.78
C HIS A 201 -3.87 8.18 4.58
N VAL A 202 -3.60 9.12 5.51
CA VAL A 202 -2.32 9.18 6.24
C VAL A 202 -2.39 8.39 7.55
N ILE A 203 -3.43 8.65 8.33
CA ILE A 203 -3.75 7.95 9.57
C ILE A 203 -5.07 7.22 9.36
N ALA A 204 -5.08 5.92 9.52
CA ALA A 204 -6.25 5.12 9.18
C ALA A 204 -6.56 4.05 10.23
N SER A 205 -7.71 3.42 10.06
CA SER A 205 -8.02 2.19 10.77
C SER A 205 -8.82 1.20 9.92
N ILE A 206 -8.65 -0.06 10.28
CA ILE A 206 -9.51 -1.16 9.87
C ILE A 206 -10.27 -1.61 11.11
N LEU A 207 -11.59 -1.50 11.08
CA LEU A 207 -12.45 -2.09 12.09
C LEU A 207 -13.05 -3.37 11.50
N HIS A 208 -12.73 -4.51 12.11
CA HIS A 208 -13.37 -5.77 11.77
C HIS A 208 -14.77 -5.85 12.39
N ILE A 209 -15.77 -6.00 11.54
CA ILE A 209 -17.17 -5.97 11.97
C ILE A 209 -17.62 -7.37 12.37
N ASP A 210 -17.47 -8.33 11.47
CA ASP A 210 -17.79 -9.74 11.71
C ASP A 210 -17.39 -10.60 10.50
N HIS A 211 -17.52 -11.92 10.63
CA HIS A 211 -17.27 -12.89 9.58
C HIS A 211 -18.18 -14.12 9.72
N SER A 212 -18.34 -14.87 8.67
CA SER A 212 -19.17 -16.09 8.68
C SER A 212 -18.52 -17.19 9.53
N ALA A 213 -19.34 -18.03 10.12
CA ALA A 213 -18.90 -19.11 11.01
C ALA A 213 -18.00 -20.16 10.31
N ASP A 214 -18.05 -20.23 8.98
CA ASP A 214 -17.22 -21.10 8.15
C ASP A 214 -15.90 -20.41 7.69
N SER A 215 -15.64 -19.20 8.16
CA SER A 215 -14.41 -18.47 7.78
C SER A 215 -13.18 -19.07 8.44
N GLU A 216 -12.17 -19.37 7.63
CA GLU A 216 -10.83 -19.65 8.13
C GLU A 216 -10.15 -18.36 8.60
N PRO A 217 -9.19 -18.42 9.53
CA PRO A 217 -8.41 -17.26 9.94
C PRO A 217 -7.76 -16.56 8.73
N TRP A 218 -8.13 -15.30 8.50
CA TRP A 218 -7.66 -14.52 7.38
C TRP A 218 -6.86 -13.30 7.85
N PRO A 219 -5.54 -13.46 8.03
CA PRO A 219 -4.73 -12.42 8.64
C PRO A 219 -4.59 -11.20 7.74
N LEU A 220 -4.63 -10.02 8.36
CA LEU A 220 -4.03 -8.83 7.79
C LEU A 220 -2.53 -8.90 7.98
N VAL A 221 -1.78 -8.71 6.91
CA VAL A 221 -0.31 -8.65 6.92
C VAL A 221 0.11 -7.18 6.89
N LEU A 222 1.04 -6.80 7.74
CA LEU A 222 1.64 -5.46 7.73
C LEU A 222 3.11 -5.48 8.16
N GLU A 223 3.85 -4.44 7.78
CA GLU A 223 5.26 -4.26 8.14
C GLU A 223 5.43 -3.11 9.12
N ASP A 224 6.07 -3.35 10.25
CA ASP A 224 6.36 -2.32 11.23
C ASP A 224 7.64 -1.53 10.90
N TYR A 225 7.88 -0.43 11.63
CA TYR A 225 9.06 0.40 11.45
C TYR A 225 10.38 -0.24 11.91
N HIS A 226 10.31 -1.41 12.52
CA HIS A 226 11.46 -2.22 12.87
C HIS A 226 11.81 -3.26 11.79
N GLY A 227 11.05 -3.30 10.68
CA GLY A 227 11.24 -4.23 9.56
C GLY A 227 10.70 -5.63 9.82
N ASN A 228 9.80 -5.78 10.80
CA ASN A 228 9.13 -7.05 11.06
C ASN A 228 7.82 -7.11 10.30
N THR A 229 7.48 -8.30 9.83
CA THR A 229 6.19 -8.62 9.23
C THR A 229 5.28 -9.23 10.27
N HIS A 230 4.06 -8.70 10.38
CA HIS A 230 3.05 -9.16 11.32
C HIS A 230 1.86 -9.73 10.55
N GLU A 231 1.38 -10.89 11.00
CA GLU A 231 0.10 -11.48 10.57
C GLU A 231 -0.92 -11.30 11.71
N ILE A 232 -1.90 -10.45 11.51
CA ILE A 232 -2.90 -10.10 12.52
C ILE A 232 -4.23 -10.73 12.15
N VAL A 233 -4.67 -11.73 12.89
CA VAL A 233 -6.03 -12.25 12.82
C VAL A 233 -6.89 -11.38 13.73
N MET A 234 -7.96 -10.82 13.16
CA MET A 234 -8.84 -9.88 13.87
C MET A 234 -10.15 -10.56 14.24
N GLU A 235 -10.57 -10.32 15.47
CA GLU A 235 -11.88 -10.69 15.99
C GLU A 235 -12.88 -9.54 15.86
N ALA A 236 -14.17 -9.82 15.86
CA ALA A 236 -15.21 -8.79 15.79
C ALA A 236 -14.99 -7.70 16.86
N GLY A 237 -14.99 -6.44 16.44
CA GLY A 237 -14.70 -5.28 17.27
C GLY A 237 -13.22 -4.93 17.40
N ASP A 238 -12.30 -5.70 16.80
CA ASP A 238 -10.92 -5.29 16.71
C ASP A 238 -10.77 -4.07 15.80
N LEU A 239 -10.10 -3.06 16.31
CA LEU A 239 -9.76 -1.82 15.63
C LEU A 239 -8.24 -1.73 15.46
N LEU A 240 -7.76 -1.96 14.26
CA LEU A 240 -6.37 -1.78 13.91
C LEU A 240 -6.15 -0.34 13.45
N LEU A 241 -5.41 0.43 14.25
CA LEU A 241 -4.92 1.76 13.90
C LEU A 241 -3.59 1.62 13.16
N TYR A 242 -3.39 2.35 12.06
CA TYR A 242 -2.13 2.27 11.32
C TYR A 242 -1.86 3.53 10.49
N GLU A 243 -0.58 3.80 10.26
CA GLU A 243 -0.10 4.89 9.41
C GLU A 243 -0.13 4.45 7.94
N SER A 244 -1.32 4.43 7.36
CA SER A 244 -1.62 3.70 6.15
C SER A 244 -0.91 4.18 4.88
N ALA A 245 -0.53 5.45 4.82
CA ALA A 245 0.29 5.97 3.72
C ALA A 245 1.75 5.51 3.79
N LYS A 246 2.17 4.93 4.91
CA LYS A 246 3.55 4.56 5.18
C LYS A 246 3.78 3.08 5.42
N VAL A 247 2.89 2.45 6.19
CA VAL A 247 2.96 1.03 6.53
C VAL A 247 2.42 0.19 5.38
N TYR A 248 3.26 -0.67 4.79
CA TYR A 248 2.79 -1.66 3.83
C TYR A 248 1.86 -2.64 4.51
N HIS A 249 0.68 -2.82 3.94
CA HIS A 249 -0.36 -3.66 4.50
C HIS A 249 -1.22 -4.30 3.41
N GLY A 250 -1.84 -5.43 3.72
CA GLY A 250 -2.70 -6.16 2.77
C GLY A 250 -3.17 -7.49 3.33
N ARG A 251 -3.83 -8.26 2.50
CA ARG A 251 -4.25 -9.64 2.77
C ARG A 251 -3.86 -10.52 1.59
N PRO A 252 -2.56 -10.81 1.43
CA PRO A 252 -2.05 -11.54 0.26
C PRO A 252 -2.53 -13.00 0.23
N LYS A 253 -2.88 -13.58 1.39
CA LYS A 253 -3.46 -14.92 1.44
C LYS A 253 -4.91 -14.92 0.95
N THR A 254 -5.28 -15.96 0.22
CA THR A 254 -6.66 -16.18 -0.22
C THR A 254 -7.60 -16.36 0.97
N PHE A 255 -8.72 -15.67 0.95
CA PHE A 255 -9.79 -15.86 1.92
C PHE A 255 -10.59 -17.14 1.62
N HIS A 256 -10.81 -17.95 2.65
CA HIS A 256 -11.67 -19.12 2.63
C HIS A 256 -12.78 -18.97 3.66
N GLY A 257 -14.02 -18.90 3.18
CA GLY A 257 -15.22 -18.69 3.97
C GLY A 257 -16.31 -18.02 3.15
N SER A 258 -17.51 -17.95 3.69
CA SER A 258 -18.65 -17.34 2.99
C SER A 258 -18.49 -15.83 2.87
N TRP A 259 -18.13 -15.15 3.96
CA TRP A 259 -17.93 -13.70 3.96
C TRP A 259 -17.08 -13.21 5.15
N TYR A 260 -16.43 -12.05 4.97
CA TYR A 260 -15.61 -11.33 5.95
C TYR A 260 -15.82 -9.83 5.78
N CYS A 261 -16.25 -9.12 6.84
CA CYS A 261 -16.62 -7.72 6.75
C CYS A 261 -15.70 -6.80 7.55
N SER A 262 -15.29 -5.71 6.92
CA SER A 262 -14.55 -4.62 7.57
C SER A 262 -15.02 -3.27 7.07
N ILE A 263 -14.79 -2.23 7.89
CA ILE A 263 -14.89 -0.82 7.50
C ILE A 263 -13.53 -0.15 7.62
N PHE A 264 -13.25 0.77 6.72
CA PHE A 264 -11.97 1.48 6.59
C PHE A 264 -12.19 2.96 6.81
N THR A 265 -11.42 3.55 7.73
CA THR A 265 -11.57 4.96 8.12
C THR A 265 -10.25 5.67 7.95
N HIS A 266 -10.25 6.86 7.33
CA HIS A 266 -9.05 7.57 6.93
C HIS A 266 -9.11 9.04 7.35
N TYR A 267 -7.97 9.53 7.82
CA TYR A 267 -7.74 10.90 8.24
C TYR A 267 -6.38 11.40 7.73
N TYR A 268 -6.21 12.71 7.77
CA TYR A 268 -4.90 13.35 7.58
C TYR A 268 -4.73 14.51 8.57
N PRO A 269 -3.51 14.87 8.95
CA PRO A 269 -3.26 16.01 9.84
C PRO A 269 -3.74 17.33 9.24
N GLU A 270 -4.23 18.26 10.06
CA GLU A 270 -4.51 19.62 9.59
C GLU A 270 -3.23 20.27 9.04
N GLY A 271 -3.35 20.94 7.89
CA GLY A 271 -2.21 21.54 7.19
C GLY A 271 -1.35 20.54 6.41
N TRP A 272 -1.80 19.28 6.27
CA TRP A 272 -1.12 18.29 5.46
C TRP A 272 -1.15 18.69 3.98
N ASP A 273 0.04 18.88 3.38
CA ASP A 273 0.19 19.12 1.95
C ASP A 273 1.10 18.03 1.37
N ASP A 274 0.55 17.24 0.45
CA ASP A 274 1.25 16.13 -0.19
C ASP A 274 2.08 16.52 -1.42
N LYS A 275 1.95 17.77 -1.89
CA LYS A 275 2.62 18.23 -3.12
C LYS A 275 4.14 18.25 -2.99
N ASP A 276 4.62 18.79 -1.87
CA ASP A 276 6.07 18.81 -1.62
C ASP A 276 6.60 17.39 -1.40
N GLN A 277 5.85 16.54 -0.72
CA GLN A 277 6.21 15.15 -0.49
C GLN A 277 6.29 14.34 -1.78
N GLN A 278 5.32 14.49 -2.69
CA GLN A 278 5.36 13.85 -4.01
C GLN A 278 6.56 14.32 -4.82
N LEU A 279 6.82 15.62 -4.82
CA LEU A 279 7.94 16.19 -5.54
C LEU A 279 9.29 15.68 -5.00
N GLU A 280 9.45 15.63 -3.68
CA GLU A 280 10.65 15.12 -3.03
C GLU A 280 10.89 13.63 -3.33
N SER A 281 9.82 12.84 -3.44
CA SER A 281 9.90 11.43 -3.82
C SER A 281 10.57 11.23 -5.18
N HIS A 282 10.30 12.09 -6.15
CA HIS A 282 10.94 12.03 -7.45
C HIS A 282 12.47 12.16 -7.38
N PHE A 283 12.96 12.96 -6.45
CA PHE A 283 14.40 13.14 -6.26
C PHE A 283 15.04 11.97 -5.51
N GLY A 284 14.27 11.23 -4.73
CA GLY A 284 14.75 10.04 -4.02
C GLY A 284 14.92 8.80 -4.91
N VAL A 285 14.33 8.77 -6.11
CA VAL A 285 14.47 7.64 -7.03
C VAL A 285 15.90 7.60 -7.60
N PRO A 286 16.67 6.51 -7.44
CA PRO A 286 18.05 6.44 -7.89
C PRO A 286 18.17 6.48 -9.42
N PRO A 287 19.29 6.95 -10.00
CA PRO A 287 19.50 6.92 -11.44
C PRO A 287 19.38 5.52 -12.06
N SER A 288 19.67 4.48 -11.30
CA SER A 288 19.59 3.09 -11.73
C SER A 288 18.17 2.48 -11.74
N TRP A 289 17.12 3.27 -11.49
CA TRP A 289 15.73 2.77 -11.46
C TRP A 289 15.30 2.04 -12.75
N PHE A 290 15.93 2.32 -13.88
CA PHE A 290 15.68 1.67 -15.17
C PHE A 290 16.36 0.29 -15.31
N GLU A 291 17.31 -0.05 -14.42
CA GLU A 291 17.98 -1.34 -14.43
C GLU A 291 17.05 -2.41 -13.88
N THR A 292 16.96 -3.56 -14.59
CA THR A 292 16.23 -4.73 -14.09
C THR A 292 17.19 -5.82 -13.68
N VAL A 293 16.87 -6.49 -12.60
CA VAL A 293 17.45 -7.79 -12.27
C VAL A 293 16.80 -8.81 -13.21
N ALA A 294 17.60 -9.68 -13.81
CA ALA A 294 17.06 -10.79 -14.59
C ALA A 294 16.25 -11.70 -13.66
N LEU A 295 14.98 -11.93 -14.02
CA LEU A 295 14.16 -12.92 -13.35
C LEU A 295 14.68 -14.32 -13.69
N ASP A 296 14.57 -15.24 -12.73
CA ASP A 296 14.60 -16.67 -13.02
C ASP A 296 13.40 -16.97 -13.94
N ASP A 297 13.65 -17.65 -15.06
CA ASP A 297 12.62 -17.97 -16.06
C ASP A 297 11.46 -18.82 -15.48
N SER A 298 11.63 -19.38 -14.28
CA SER A 298 10.61 -20.11 -13.54
C SER A 298 9.66 -19.21 -12.72
N LEU A 299 9.94 -17.91 -12.60
CA LEU A 299 9.17 -16.96 -11.80
C LEU A 299 8.27 -16.10 -12.69
N GLU A 300 7.02 -15.92 -12.27
CA GLU A 300 6.14 -14.93 -12.86
C GLU A 300 6.63 -13.52 -12.56
N ALA A 301 6.40 -12.61 -13.49
CA ALA A 301 6.80 -11.22 -13.32
C ALA A 301 5.99 -10.53 -12.23
N LEU A 302 6.67 -9.69 -11.43
CA LEU A 302 6.01 -8.76 -10.52
C LEU A 302 5.32 -7.64 -11.30
N GLU A 303 4.20 -7.17 -10.80
CA GLU A 303 3.51 -6.01 -11.38
C GLU A 303 3.09 -4.99 -10.31
N MET A 304 3.04 -3.72 -10.68
CA MET A 304 2.43 -2.69 -9.86
C MET A 304 0.91 -2.73 -10.00
N VAL A 305 0.22 -2.65 -8.86
CA VAL A 305 -1.24 -2.56 -8.80
C VAL A 305 -1.60 -1.40 -7.89
N GLY A 306 -1.91 -0.25 -8.47
CA GLY A 306 -2.06 0.98 -7.69
C GLY A 306 -0.75 1.36 -7.00
N THR A 307 -0.76 1.42 -5.67
CA THR A 307 0.43 1.66 -4.82
C THR A 307 1.08 0.36 -4.32
N GLY A 308 0.55 -0.78 -4.71
CA GLY A 308 0.99 -2.10 -4.25
C GLY A 308 1.80 -2.86 -5.29
N ILE A 309 2.52 -3.86 -4.82
CA ILE A 309 3.24 -4.83 -5.64
C ILE A 309 2.52 -6.15 -5.54
N ARG A 310 2.05 -6.69 -6.67
CA ARG A 310 1.52 -8.03 -6.73
C ARG A 310 2.68 -9.01 -6.85
N GLU A 311 2.76 -9.91 -5.90
CA GLU A 311 3.67 -11.04 -5.93
C GLU A 311 2.97 -12.25 -6.56
N PRO A 312 3.64 -13.00 -7.45
CA PRO A 312 3.17 -14.28 -7.89
C PRO A 312 3.02 -15.26 -6.71
N ASP A 313 2.15 -16.25 -6.87
CA ASP A 313 1.88 -17.27 -5.86
C ASP A 313 3.14 -18.01 -5.38
N SER A 314 4.12 -18.16 -6.27
CA SER A 314 5.40 -18.83 -5.99
C SER A 314 6.35 -18.01 -5.12
N LEU A 315 6.14 -16.69 -5.02
CA LEU A 315 6.98 -15.76 -4.26
C LEU A 315 6.27 -15.29 -2.99
N TYR A 316 5.88 -16.22 -2.13
CA TYR A 316 5.28 -15.87 -0.83
C TYR A 316 6.32 -15.20 0.09
N CYS A 317 6.83 -14.04 -0.34
CA CYS A 317 7.92 -13.32 0.33
C CYS A 317 7.51 -12.80 1.70
N TRP A 318 6.23 -12.46 1.88
CA TRP A 318 5.74 -11.85 3.11
C TRP A 318 5.79 -12.79 4.31
N SER A 319 5.51 -14.09 4.11
CA SER A 319 5.57 -15.08 5.19
C SER A 319 6.96 -15.68 5.37
N ALA A 320 7.78 -15.73 4.33
CA ALA A 320 9.12 -16.30 4.40
C ALA A 320 10.12 -15.36 5.11
N LEU A 321 9.86 -14.04 5.11
CA LEU A 321 10.72 -13.04 5.71
C LEU A 321 10.53 -12.86 7.22
N SER A 322 9.44 -13.37 7.79
CA SER A 322 9.26 -13.44 9.24
C SER A 322 10.25 -14.40 9.94
N ASN A 323 10.87 -15.30 9.20
CA ASN A 323 11.81 -16.30 9.69
C ASN A 323 13.27 -15.99 9.33
N ASN A 324 13.83 -14.88 9.81
CA ASN A 324 15.28 -14.61 9.94
C ASN A 324 16.24 -15.34 8.95
N LYS A 325 15.85 -15.57 7.71
CA LYS A 325 16.79 -16.00 6.68
C LYS A 325 17.22 -14.76 5.90
N THR A 326 18.34 -14.21 6.31
CA THR A 326 19.15 -13.31 5.49
C THR A 326 19.28 -13.94 4.10
N LEU A 327 18.65 -13.36 3.11
CA LEU A 327 19.06 -13.57 1.73
C LEU A 327 20.48 -13.01 1.65
N SER A 328 21.48 -13.91 1.62
CA SER A 328 22.81 -13.52 1.22
C SER A 328 22.77 -13.13 -0.26
N LEU A 329 22.92 -11.83 -0.52
CA LEU A 329 23.28 -11.30 -1.83
C LEU A 329 24.63 -11.83 -2.28
#